data_f23e7f317b87d7934617f323a78f6603
#
_entry.id   f23e7f317b87d7934617f323a78f6603
#
_cell.length_a   1.000
_cell.length_b   1.000
_cell.length_c   1.000
_cell.angle_alpha   90.00
_cell.angle_beta   90.00
_cell.angle_gamma   90.00
#
_symmetry.space_group_name_H-M   'P 1'
#
loop_
_entity.id
_entity.type
_entity.pdbx_description
1 polymer ?
#
loop_
_entity_poly.entity_id
_entity_poly.type
_entity_poly.pdbx_seq_one_letter_code
_entity_poly.pdbx_strand_id
1 'polypeptide(L)'
;MRRWIMHVDMDAFYASVEQRDHPEWRGKPVIVGGSSRRSVVATASYEARAFGVHSAMPAVKAKELCPDAIFTAPRFEVYKAVSAEIHEIMLHYAVEIEPLSLDEAFMDISGLCGKYETLGAVGRAIKAEIKEKTELVASAGIAPNKFLAKLASDLDKPDGLRIIPYGKEKKILAPLPVRRLWGVGNVTERKLRNAGFLTIGDIQKAPFAKLASVLGNQASLIQRLSFGVDDRAVEASRRIKSIGDESTYEKDLTEPADIDRQIAIHSDVVAKRLRRHKLAGRTISLKVRFASFRTVTRSLSLEEGTDLQEEIYAAALELKKRIYMNEGVRLIGVTASNLAPPLETVDLFSTMREKQVKAAAVMDAIQEKFGEHALRKGFWLEEEKRKEMEEKEKENKEASEEE
;
A
#
# COMPACT_ATOMS: atom_id res chain seq x y z
N MET A 1 -4.96 29.00 18.60
CA MET A 1 -3.57 28.72 18.19
C MET A 1 -3.58 28.37 16.70
N ARG A 2 -2.61 28.82 15.88
CA ARG A 2 -2.55 28.43 14.47
C ARG A 2 -2.12 26.98 14.37
N ARG A 3 -2.80 26.21 13.50
CA ARG A 3 -2.53 24.80 13.28
C ARG A 3 -1.33 24.63 12.34
N TRP A 4 -0.40 23.76 12.70
CA TRP A 4 0.74 23.40 11.86
C TRP A 4 0.89 21.90 11.75
N ILE A 5 0.74 21.40 10.53
CA ILE A 5 0.91 20.00 10.21
C ILE A 5 2.25 19.80 9.53
N MET A 6 2.98 18.80 9.95
CA MET A 6 4.18 18.31 9.28
C MET A 6 3.88 16.97 8.63
N HIS A 7 4.36 16.80 7.42
CA HIS A 7 4.41 15.53 6.72
C HIS A 7 5.88 15.12 6.57
N VAL A 8 6.23 13.94 7.01
CA VAL A 8 7.55 13.32 6.85
C VAL A 8 7.41 12.18 5.87
N ASP A 9 8.36 12.05 4.94
CA ASP A 9 8.36 11.04 3.88
C ASP A 9 9.82 10.62 3.63
N MET A 10 10.10 9.32 3.79
CA MET A 10 11.45 8.79 3.65
C MET A 10 11.87 8.76 2.19
N ASP A 11 13.06 9.25 1.90
CA ASP A 11 13.59 9.33 0.55
C ASP A 11 13.98 7.95 0.02
N ALA A 12 13.28 7.48 -1.03
CA ALA A 12 13.47 6.17 -1.67
C ALA A 12 13.54 5.00 -0.67
N PHE A 13 12.64 4.96 0.30
CA PHE A 13 12.71 4.22 1.57
C PHE A 13 13.32 2.82 1.44
N TYR A 14 12.67 1.88 0.74
CA TYR A 14 13.18 0.50 0.67
C TYR A 14 14.58 0.44 0.03
N ALA A 15 14.79 1.18 -1.06
CA ALA A 15 16.10 1.20 -1.70
C ALA A 15 17.18 1.83 -0.81
N SER A 16 16.83 2.86 -0.01
CA SER A 16 17.74 3.47 0.95
C SER A 16 18.07 2.53 2.11
N VAL A 17 17.11 1.72 2.59
CA VAL A 17 17.38 0.66 3.58
C VAL A 17 18.34 -0.39 3.00
N GLU A 18 18.14 -0.79 1.74
CA GLU A 18 19.05 -1.74 1.10
C GLU A 18 20.47 -1.15 0.93
N GLN A 19 20.61 0.11 0.51
CA GLN A 19 21.91 0.79 0.40
C GLN A 19 22.57 1.04 1.75
N ARG A 20 21.79 1.18 2.83
CA ARG A 20 22.30 1.27 4.20
C ARG A 20 22.90 -0.04 4.66
N ASP A 21 22.13 -1.12 4.50
CA ASP A 21 22.50 -2.46 4.98
C ASP A 21 23.56 -3.12 4.11
N HIS A 22 23.73 -2.66 2.87
CA HIS A 22 24.73 -3.10 1.89
C HIS A 22 25.61 -1.91 1.44
N PRO A 23 26.64 -1.53 2.20
CA PRO A 23 27.46 -0.36 1.91
C PRO A 23 28.08 -0.36 0.51
N GLU A 24 28.34 -1.54 -0.05
CA GLU A 24 28.85 -1.74 -1.40
C GLU A 24 27.86 -1.34 -2.51
N TRP A 25 26.58 -1.12 -2.17
CA TRP A 25 25.52 -0.66 -3.08
C TRP A 25 25.33 0.87 -3.04
N ARG A 26 25.98 1.55 -2.12
CA ARG A 26 25.89 3.02 -1.99
C ARG A 26 26.37 3.69 -3.27
N GLY A 27 25.58 4.65 -3.78
CA GLY A 27 25.87 5.35 -5.02
C GLY A 27 25.62 4.54 -6.31
N LYS A 28 25.15 3.30 -6.19
CA LYS A 28 24.75 2.48 -7.34
C LYS A 28 23.23 2.48 -7.52
N PRO A 29 22.72 2.29 -8.73
CA PRO A 29 21.30 2.13 -8.98
C PRO A 29 20.80 0.83 -8.34
N VAL A 30 19.90 0.95 -7.33
CA VAL A 30 19.25 -0.17 -6.64
C VAL A 30 17.76 -0.14 -6.93
N ILE A 31 17.20 -1.29 -7.28
CA ILE A 31 15.78 -1.48 -7.57
C ILE A 31 15.26 -2.59 -6.65
N VAL A 32 14.36 -2.23 -5.76
CA VAL A 32 13.66 -3.19 -4.90
C VAL A 32 12.40 -3.65 -5.60
N GLY A 33 12.26 -4.95 -5.78
CA GLY A 33 11.12 -5.58 -6.45
C GLY A 33 11.41 -7.00 -6.85
N GLY A 34 10.40 -7.70 -7.38
CA GLY A 34 10.62 -9.05 -7.91
C GLY A 34 11.37 -9.04 -9.23
N SER A 35 12.12 -10.10 -9.50
CA SER A 35 12.86 -10.32 -10.75
C SER A 35 12.04 -10.95 -11.88
N SER A 36 10.81 -11.43 -11.58
CA SER A 36 9.98 -12.12 -12.57
C SER A 36 9.43 -11.16 -13.63
N ARG A 37 9.07 -11.70 -14.80
CA ARG A 37 8.51 -10.92 -15.92
C ARG A 37 7.22 -10.14 -15.56
N ARG A 38 6.49 -10.58 -14.52
CA ARG A 38 5.24 -9.96 -14.06
C ARG A 38 5.40 -9.10 -12.81
N SER A 39 6.62 -9.03 -12.27
CA SER A 39 6.94 -8.21 -11.11
C SER A 39 6.95 -6.73 -11.47
N VAL A 40 6.77 -5.93 -10.43
CA VAL A 40 6.84 -4.47 -10.50
C VAL A 40 7.90 -3.94 -9.55
N VAL A 41 8.45 -2.78 -9.87
CA VAL A 41 9.33 -2.02 -8.99
C VAL A 41 8.53 -1.57 -7.77
N ALA A 42 8.94 -1.97 -6.58
CA ALA A 42 8.41 -1.46 -5.32
C ALA A 42 8.99 -0.07 -5.04
N THR A 43 10.32 0.05 -5.06
CA THR A 43 11.04 1.32 -4.90
C THR A 43 12.33 1.30 -5.71
N ALA A 44 12.73 2.46 -6.24
CA ALA A 44 13.98 2.67 -6.93
C ALA A 44 14.81 3.74 -6.21
N SER A 45 16.12 3.53 -6.07
CA SER A 45 17.06 4.53 -5.55
C SER A 45 17.11 5.76 -6.46
N TYR A 46 17.64 6.87 -5.99
CA TYR A 46 17.75 8.10 -6.80
C TYR A 46 18.67 7.89 -8.00
N GLU A 47 19.70 7.07 -7.88
CA GLU A 47 20.57 6.68 -8.98
C GLU A 47 19.78 5.94 -10.06
N ALA A 48 18.89 5.01 -9.69
CA ALA A 48 18.05 4.31 -10.66
C ALA A 48 16.96 5.23 -11.25
N ARG A 49 16.41 6.18 -10.45
CA ARG A 49 15.46 7.19 -10.93
C ARG A 49 16.05 8.12 -12.01
N ALA A 50 17.35 8.37 -11.98
CA ALA A 50 18.03 9.15 -13.03
C ALA A 50 17.90 8.52 -14.42
N PHE A 51 17.73 7.19 -14.50
CA PHE A 51 17.47 6.46 -15.74
C PHE A 51 15.96 6.38 -16.07
N GLY A 52 15.10 7.05 -15.31
CA GLY A 52 13.64 7.04 -15.53
C GLY A 52 12.92 5.88 -14.85
N VAL A 53 13.59 5.08 -14.01
CA VAL A 53 12.95 4.01 -13.24
C VAL A 53 12.11 4.60 -12.10
N HIS A 54 10.91 4.08 -11.86
CA HIS A 54 10.02 4.55 -10.81
C HIS A 54 9.16 3.41 -10.23
N SER A 55 8.60 3.63 -9.04
CA SER A 55 7.67 2.68 -8.41
C SER A 55 6.48 2.35 -9.31
N ALA A 56 5.99 1.12 -9.20
CA ALA A 56 4.94 0.53 -10.04
C ALA A 56 5.29 0.31 -11.52
N MET A 57 6.54 0.60 -11.94
CA MET A 57 7.02 0.25 -13.29
C MET A 57 7.18 -1.27 -13.40
N PRO A 58 6.84 -1.91 -14.56
CA PRO A 58 7.18 -3.31 -14.79
C PRO A 58 8.70 -3.56 -14.67
N ALA A 59 9.09 -4.63 -13.96
CA ALA A 59 10.50 -4.94 -13.72
C ALA A 59 11.30 -5.12 -15.03
N VAL A 60 10.67 -5.73 -16.04
CA VAL A 60 11.29 -5.86 -17.39
C VAL A 60 11.67 -4.51 -17.95
N LYS A 61 10.76 -3.52 -17.90
CA LYS A 61 11.04 -2.17 -18.41
C LYS A 61 12.08 -1.45 -17.56
N ALA A 62 12.10 -1.66 -16.27
CA ALA A 62 13.12 -1.10 -15.38
C ALA A 62 14.51 -1.65 -15.73
N LYS A 63 14.61 -2.94 -16.05
CA LYS A 63 15.86 -3.59 -16.51
C LYS A 63 16.32 -3.07 -17.87
N GLU A 64 15.41 -2.79 -18.80
CA GLU A 64 15.73 -2.15 -20.10
C GLU A 64 16.29 -0.73 -19.91
N LEU A 65 15.73 0.06 -18.98
CA LEU A 65 16.16 1.43 -18.72
C LEU A 65 17.46 1.53 -17.94
N CYS A 66 17.73 0.58 -17.04
CA CYS A 66 18.90 0.56 -16.18
C CYS A 66 19.44 -0.88 -16.10
N PRO A 67 20.16 -1.37 -17.14
CA PRO A 67 20.65 -2.76 -17.20
C PRO A 67 21.60 -3.13 -16.05
N ASP A 68 22.41 -2.17 -15.60
CA ASP A 68 23.43 -2.36 -14.56
C ASP A 68 22.88 -2.17 -13.15
N ALA A 69 21.55 -2.00 -12.99
CA ALA A 69 20.94 -1.85 -11.68
C ALA A 69 20.99 -3.15 -10.87
N ILE A 70 21.22 -3.00 -9.58
CA ILE A 70 21.12 -4.09 -8.61
C ILE A 70 19.63 -4.32 -8.32
N PHE A 71 19.11 -5.49 -8.71
CA PHE A 71 17.75 -5.90 -8.39
C PHE A 71 17.76 -6.75 -7.11
N THR A 72 16.96 -6.38 -6.12
CA THR A 72 16.84 -7.14 -4.87
C THR A 72 15.37 -7.38 -4.51
N ALA A 73 15.11 -8.55 -3.90
CA ALA A 73 13.78 -8.86 -3.37
C ALA A 73 13.46 -7.96 -2.15
N PRO A 74 12.20 -7.59 -1.94
CA PRO A 74 11.83 -6.76 -0.80
C PRO A 74 11.93 -7.52 0.53
N ARG A 75 12.57 -6.91 1.54
CA ARG A 75 12.69 -7.43 2.91
C ARG A 75 11.67 -6.74 3.83
N PHE A 76 10.37 -7.03 3.66
CA PHE A 76 9.29 -6.31 4.34
C PHE A 76 9.40 -6.29 5.88
N GLU A 77 9.92 -7.34 6.50
CA GLU A 77 10.09 -7.37 7.96
C GLU A 77 11.13 -6.34 8.43
N VAL A 78 12.22 -6.17 7.68
CA VAL A 78 13.21 -5.12 7.95
C VAL A 78 12.59 -3.75 7.77
N TYR A 79 11.85 -3.52 6.68
CA TYR A 79 11.21 -2.23 6.42
C TYR A 79 10.18 -1.86 7.49
N LYS A 80 9.41 -2.82 8.00
CA LYS A 80 8.46 -2.61 9.10
C LYS A 80 9.17 -2.25 10.40
N ALA A 81 10.28 -2.91 10.72
CA ALA A 81 11.07 -2.61 11.90
C ALA A 81 11.62 -1.17 11.85
N VAL A 82 12.22 -0.79 10.72
CA VAL A 82 12.74 0.58 10.50
C VAL A 82 11.60 1.61 10.52
N SER A 83 10.46 1.31 9.93
CA SER A 83 9.26 2.16 9.98
C SER A 83 8.79 2.39 11.41
N ALA A 84 8.76 1.35 12.24
CA ALA A 84 8.39 1.45 13.65
C ALA A 84 9.34 2.39 14.41
N GLU A 85 10.64 2.26 14.20
CA GLU A 85 11.64 3.15 14.80
C GLU A 85 11.45 4.61 14.37
N ILE A 86 11.20 4.86 13.08
CA ILE A 86 10.90 6.21 12.58
C ILE A 86 9.63 6.77 13.23
N HIS A 87 8.58 5.96 13.38
CA HIS A 87 7.35 6.38 14.04
C HIS A 87 7.57 6.69 15.52
N GLU A 88 8.41 5.92 16.23
CA GLU A 88 8.80 6.21 17.63
C GLU A 88 9.52 7.56 17.72
N ILE A 89 10.46 7.85 16.82
CA ILE A 89 11.13 9.15 16.75
C ILE A 89 10.11 10.28 16.57
N MET A 90 9.15 10.12 15.65
CA MET A 90 8.12 11.14 15.41
C MET A 90 7.24 11.37 16.63
N LEU A 91 6.93 10.33 17.42
CA LEU A 91 6.16 10.41 18.66
C LEU A 91 6.90 11.15 19.81
N HIS A 92 8.22 11.34 19.73
CA HIS A 92 8.93 12.24 20.66
C HIS A 92 8.52 13.72 20.46
N TYR A 93 8.06 14.08 19.26
CA TYR A 93 7.72 15.45 18.88
C TYR A 93 6.21 15.73 18.79
N ALA A 94 5.38 14.70 18.67
CA ALA A 94 3.93 14.86 18.57
C ALA A 94 3.22 13.82 19.44
N VAL A 95 2.07 14.22 19.99
CA VAL A 95 1.24 13.32 20.81
C VAL A 95 0.69 12.18 19.96
N GLU A 96 0.37 12.47 18.70
CA GLU A 96 -0.18 11.52 17.75
C GLU A 96 0.44 11.72 16.36
N ILE A 97 0.61 10.59 15.67
CA ILE A 97 0.99 10.57 14.25
C ILE A 97 -0.09 9.83 13.45
N GLU A 98 -0.25 10.18 12.19
CA GLU A 98 -1.11 9.46 11.24
C GLU A 98 -0.24 8.84 10.15
N PRO A 99 0.14 7.55 10.26
CA PRO A 99 0.83 6.85 9.19
C PRO A 99 -0.06 6.71 7.95
N LEU A 100 0.50 6.98 6.78
CA LEU A 100 -0.12 6.72 5.49
C LEU A 100 0.40 5.44 4.86
N SER A 101 1.67 5.14 5.10
CA SER A 101 2.40 3.95 4.64
C SER A 101 3.51 3.62 5.64
N LEU A 102 4.45 2.75 5.28
CA LEU A 102 5.63 2.46 6.10
C LEU A 102 6.63 3.62 6.12
N ASP A 103 6.61 4.49 5.13
CA ASP A 103 7.62 5.52 4.88
C ASP A 103 7.12 6.96 5.06
N GLU A 104 5.83 7.16 5.26
CA GLU A 104 5.28 8.51 5.41
C GLU A 104 4.21 8.61 6.49
N ALA A 105 4.23 9.73 7.22
CA ALA A 105 3.23 10.03 8.23
C ALA A 105 3.00 11.53 8.38
N PHE A 106 1.79 11.89 8.84
CA PHE A 106 1.47 13.21 9.33
C PHE A 106 1.65 13.30 10.85
N MET A 107 2.00 14.51 11.31
CA MET A 107 2.04 14.88 12.72
C MET A 107 1.55 16.31 12.93
N ASP A 108 0.81 16.54 13.99
CA ASP A 108 0.44 17.90 14.42
C ASP A 108 1.54 18.46 15.31
N ILE A 109 2.26 19.45 14.79
CA ILE A 109 3.36 20.11 15.47
C ILE A 109 2.98 21.47 16.07
N SER A 110 1.69 21.80 16.12
CA SER A 110 1.20 23.09 16.64
C SER A 110 1.65 23.35 18.08
N GLY A 111 1.74 22.29 18.91
CA GLY A 111 2.21 22.37 20.30
C GLY A 111 3.70 22.65 20.46
N LEU A 112 4.49 22.53 19.40
CA LEU A 112 5.93 22.84 19.40
C LEU A 112 6.24 24.30 19.06
N CYS A 113 5.22 25.07 18.61
CA CYS A 113 5.37 26.50 18.36
C CYS A 113 5.71 27.22 19.68
N GLY A 114 6.88 27.81 19.76
CA GLY A 114 7.41 28.46 20.99
C GLY A 114 8.40 27.63 21.79
N LYS A 115 8.49 26.33 21.55
CA LYS A 115 9.58 25.49 22.09
C LYS A 115 10.86 25.54 21.22
N TYR A 116 10.68 25.86 19.95
CA TYR A 116 11.74 26.04 18.97
C TYR A 116 11.69 27.46 18.43
N GLU A 117 12.81 28.02 18.03
CA GLU A 117 12.91 29.36 17.47
C GLU A 117 12.04 29.56 16.20
N THR A 118 11.99 28.52 15.37
CA THR A 118 11.24 28.52 14.11
C THR A 118 10.64 27.16 13.79
N LEU A 119 9.60 27.12 12.96
CA LEU A 119 9.07 25.87 12.41
C LEU A 119 10.14 25.08 11.63
N GLY A 120 11.04 25.76 10.95
CA GLY A 120 12.16 25.13 10.26
C GLY A 120 13.12 24.44 11.22
N ALA A 121 13.32 24.97 12.44
CA ALA A 121 14.14 24.31 13.47
C ALA A 121 13.51 23.00 13.94
N VAL A 122 12.17 22.95 14.09
CA VAL A 122 11.45 21.70 14.39
C VAL A 122 11.70 20.67 13.32
N GLY A 123 11.49 21.03 12.05
CA GLY A 123 11.67 20.11 10.92
C GLY A 123 13.11 19.59 10.81
N ARG A 124 14.09 20.46 11.01
CA ARG A 124 15.52 20.05 11.03
C ARG A 124 15.82 19.10 12.18
N ALA A 125 15.31 19.34 13.37
CA ALA A 125 15.53 18.48 14.53
C ALA A 125 14.99 17.06 14.27
N ILE A 126 13.76 16.93 13.79
CA ILE A 126 13.15 15.64 13.48
C ILE A 126 13.94 14.89 12.39
N LYS A 127 14.28 15.56 11.28
CA LYS A 127 15.09 14.98 10.20
C LYS A 127 16.48 14.56 10.68
N ALA A 128 17.10 15.33 11.54
CA ALA A 128 18.42 15.02 12.11
C ALA A 128 18.36 13.79 13.02
N GLU A 129 17.35 13.68 13.89
CA GLU A 129 17.19 12.50 14.76
C GLU A 129 16.87 11.24 13.95
N ILE A 130 16.03 11.33 12.91
CA ILE A 130 15.78 10.21 11.98
C ILE A 130 17.11 9.76 11.35
N LYS A 131 17.90 10.70 10.83
CA LYS A 131 19.18 10.39 10.19
C LYS A 131 20.20 9.80 11.15
N GLU A 132 20.29 10.33 12.38
CA GLU A 132 21.21 9.85 13.40
C GLU A 132 20.89 8.41 13.82
N LYS A 133 19.61 8.10 14.05
CA LYS A 133 19.21 6.79 14.56
C LYS A 133 19.09 5.73 13.46
N THR A 134 18.60 6.10 12.28
CA THR A 134 18.29 5.13 11.22
C THR A 134 19.28 5.14 10.05
N GLU A 135 20.21 6.10 9.99
CA GLU A 135 21.09 6.41 8.86
C GLU A 135 20.33 6.74 7.55
N LEU A 136 19.02 6.96 7.63
CA LEU A 136 18.17 7.25 6.47
C LEU A 136 17.83 8.74 6.36
N VAL A 137 17.53 9.17 5.15
CA VAL A 137 17.17 10.55 4.85
C VAL A 137 15.67 10.66 4.64
N ALA A 138 15.06 11.70 5.23
CA ALA A 138 13.67 12.05 5.05
C ALA A 138 13.52 13.42 4.40
N SER A 139 12.48 13.61 3.61
CA SER A 139 11.98 14.91 3.18
C SER A 139 10.76 15.29 4.00
N ALA A 140 10.63 16.58 4.32
CA ALA A 140 9.56 17.05 5.18
C ALA A 140 8.87 18.31 4.65
N GLY A 141 7.57 18.39 4.86
CA GLY A 141 6.76 19.55 4.54
C GLY A 141 6.00 20.04 5.76
N ILE A 142 6.01 21.36 6.01
CA ILE A 142 5.27 21.99 7.11
C ILE A 142 4.26 22.98 6.52
N ALA A 143 3.00 22.86 6.90
CA ALA A 143 1.94 23.70 6.33
C ALA A 143 0.72 23.79 7.28
N PRO A 144 -0.26 24.67 6.98
CA PRO A 144 -1.50 24.80 7.76
C PRO A 144 -2.37 23.55 7.81
N ASN A 145 -2.22 22.62 6.88
CA ASN A 145 -3.05 21.41 6.78
C ASN A 145 -2.32 20.26 6.09
N LYS A 146 -2.94 19.07 6.12
CA LYS A 146 -2.38 17.81 5.61
C LYS A 146 -2.06 17.85 4.12
N PHE A 147 -2.96 18.34 3.30
CA PHE A 147 -2.74 18.43 1.85
C PHE A 147 -1.48 19.24 1.52
N LEU A 148 -1.38 20.44 2.09
CA LEU A 148 -0.25 21.33 1.84
C LEU A 148 1.05 20.79 2.43
N ALA A 149 1.01 20.15 3.60
CA ALA A 149 2.19 19.53 4.22
C ALA A 149 2.75 18.40 3.35
N LYS A 150 1.86 17.51 2.85
CA LYS A 150 2.28 16.45 1.93
C LYS A 150 2.80 17.00 0.60
N LEU A 151 2.15 17.99 0.03
CA LEU A 151 2.64 18.66 -1.18
C LEU A 151 4.04 19.24 -0.94
N ALA A 152 4.22 19.94 0.20
CA ALA A 152 5.49 20.58 0.54
C ALA A 152 6.64 19.59 0.68
N SER A 153 6.41 18.39 1.28
CA SER A 153 7.45 17.37 1.41
C SER A 153 7.96 16.86 0.06
N ASP A 154 7.13 16.92 -1.00
CA ASP A 154 7.48 16.46 -2.35
C ASP A 154 8.21 17.50 -3.22
N LEU A 155 8.11 18.81 -2.87
CA LEU A 155 8.60 19.88 -3.74
C LEU A 155 10.12 19.98 -3.81
N ASP A 156 10.79 19.65 -2.72
CA ASP A 156 12.24 19.83 -2.59
C ASP A 156 12.98 18.50 -2.36
N LYS A 157 12.38 17.33 -2.72
CA LYS A 157 13.06 16.01 -2.63
C LYS A 157 14.29 15.93 -3.52
N PRO A 158 15.36 15.23 -3.11
CA PRO A 158 15.58 14.56 -1.82
C PRO A 158 16.09 15.52 -0.71
N ASP A 159 16.04 15.04 0.55
CA ASP A 159 16.52 15.75 1.75
C ASP A 159 15.87 17.13 1.98
N GLY A 160 14.68 17.33 1.41
CA GLY A 160 13.98 18.61 1.43
C GLY A 160 13.38 18.95 2.79
N LEU A 161 13.22 20.28 3.03
CA LEU A 161 12.41 20.82 4.11
C LEU A 161 11.70 22.08 3.61
N ARG A 162 10.43 21.92 3.26
CA ARG A 162 9.63 23.03 2.71
C ARG A 162 8.54 23.49 3.67
N ILE A 163 8.40 24.80 3.83
CA ILE A 163 7.33 25.40 4.63
C ILE A 163 6.40 26.18 3.71
N ILE A 164 5.10 25.91 3.80
CA ILE A 164 4.05 26.71 3.17
C ILE A 164 3.38 27.55 4.26
N PRO A 165 3.64 28.87 4.34
CA PRO A 165 3.09 29.73 5.37
C PRO A 165 1.63 30.10 5.09
N TYR A 166 0.89 30.44 6.16
CA TYR A 166 -0.45 30.98 6.05
C TYR A 166 -0.53 32.20 5.13
N GLY A 167 -1.59 32.26 4.31
CA GLY A 167 -1.87 33.37 3.39
C GLY A 167 -1.08 33.34 2.08
N LYS A 168 -0.21 32.31 1.89
CA LYS A 168 0.54 32.12 0.64
C LYS A 168 0.07 30.93 -0.17
N GLU A 169 -0.86 30.12 0.36
CA GLU A 169 -1.30 28.81 -0.18
C GLU A 169 -1.77 28.95 -1.62
N LYS A 170 -2.75 29.84 -1.88
CA LYS A 170 -3.30 30.08 -3.21
C LYS A 170 -2.22 30.44 -4.24
N LYS A 171 -1.29 31.32 -3.85
CA LYS A 171 -0.22 31.82 -4.74
C LYS A 171 0.79 30.70 -5.06
N ILE A 172 1.14 29.88 -4.06
CA ILE A 172 2.10 28.76 -4.22
C ILE A 172 1.46 27.66 -5.08
N LEU A 173 0.18 27.38 -4.89
CA LEU A 173 -0.54 26.33 -5.63
C LEU A 173 -0.79 26.71 -7.10
N ALA A 174 -1.09 27.97 -7.39
CA ALA A 174 -1.55 28.40 -8.71
C ALA A 174 -0.69 27.92 -9.89
N PRO A 175 0.66 28.00 -9.90
CA PRO A 175 1.48 27.56 -11.03
C PRO A 175 1.63 26.04 -11.14
N LEU A 176 1.26 25.29 -10.11
CA LEU A 176 1.48 23.84 -10.09
C LEU A 176 0.48 23.13 -11.02
N PRO A 177 0.90 22.01 -11.67
CA PRO A 177 0.01 21.22 -12.49
C PRO A 177 -1.10 20.57 -11.63
N VAL A 178 -2.29 20.37 -12.22
CA VAL A 178 -3.46 19.79 -11.52
C VAL A 178 -3.18 18.44 -10.89
N ARG A 179 -2.24 17.67 -11.41
CA ARG A 179 -1.78 16.40 -10.87
C ARG A 179 -1.26 16.50 -9.43
N ARG A 180 -0.81 17.67 -8.99
CA ARG A 180 -0.33 17.90 -7.62
C ARG A 180 -1.44 18.00 -6.57
N LEU A 181 -2.70 18.11 -7.00
CA LEU A 181 -3.84 18.05 -6.09
C LEU A 181 -4.05 16.62 -5.57
N TRP A 182 -4.21 16.50 -4.27
CA TRP A 182 -4.49 15.21 -3.65
C TRP A 182 -5.79 14.60 -4.20
N GLY A 183 -5.73 13.32 -4.60
CA GLY A 183 -6.85 12.63 -5.23
C GLY A 183 -6.94 12.78 -6.75
N VAL A 184 -6.04 13.56 -7.37
CA VAL A 184 -5.93 13.67 -8.83
C VAL A 184 -4.92 12.64 -9.34
N GLY A 185 -5.42 11.43 -9.67
CA GLY A 185 -4.65 10.41 -10.39
C GLY A 185 -4.74 10.58 -11.90
N ASN A 186 -4.07 9.70 -12.66
CA ASN A 186 -3.94 9.79 -14.13
C ASN A 186 -5.29 9.95 -14.88
N VAL A 187 -6.35 9.27 -14.42
CA VAL A 187 -7.68 9.36 -15.04
C VAL A 187 -8.30 10.74 -14.82
N THR A 188 -8.24 11.24 -13.57
CA THR A 188 -8.77 12.56 -13.21
C THR A 188 -7.96 13.67 -13.85
N GLU A 189 -6.63 13.55 -13.88
CA GLU A 189 -5.75 14.50 -14.60
C GLU A 189 -6.14 14.60 -16.07
N ARG A 190 -6.34 13.47 -16.77
CA ARG A 190 -6.73 13.47 -18.18
C ARG A 190 -8.06 14.16 -18.40
N LYS A 191 -9.08 13.92 -17.53
CA LYS A 191 -10.37 14.60 -17.60
C LYS A 191 -10.21 16.11 -17.44
N LEU A 192 -9.43 16.55 -16.45
CA LEU A 192 -9.17 17.95 -16.20
C LEU A 192 -8.45 18.62 -17.38
N ARG A 193 -7.39 18.01 -17.89
CA ARG A 193 -6.62 18.52 -19.04
C ARG A 193 -7.48 18.65 -20.30
N ASN A 194 -8.31 17.67 -20.60
CA ASN A 194 -9.24 17.70 -21.73
C ASN A 194 -10.29 18.83 -21.61
N ALA A 195 -10.61 19.23 -20.36
CA ALA A 195 -11.50 20.37 -20.09
C ALA A 195 -10.81 21.74 -20.02
N GLY A 196 -9.47 21.75 -20.29
CA GLY A 196 -8.66 22.98 -20.30
C GLY A 196 -8.07 23.38 -18.96
N PHE A 197 -8.12 22.50 -17.94
CA PHE A 197 -7.48 22.71 -16.64
C PHE A 197 -6.08 22.09 -16.63
N LEU A 198 -5.03 22.86 -16.83
CA LEU A 198 -3.64 22.41 -16.83
C LEU A 198 -2.97 22.64 -15.48
N THR A 199 -3.27 23.77 -14.86
CA THR A 199 -2.71 24.20 -13.59
C THR A 199 -3.80 24.29 -12.51
N ILE A 200 -3.36 24.29 -11.25
CA ILE A 200 -4.25 24.54 -10.11
C ILE A 200 -4.87 25.95 -10.22
N GLY A 201 -4.13 26.91 -10.76
CA GLY A 201 -4.61 28.28 -11.02
C GLY A 201 -5.79 28.34 -12.00
N ASP A 202 -5.88 27.41 -12.96
CA ASP A 202 -7.02 27.30 -13.86
C ASP A 202 -8.29 26.90 -13.08
N ILE A 203 -8.15 25.95 -12.13
CA ILE A 203 -9.26 25.54 -11.25
C ILE A 203 -9.68 26.68 -10.32
N GLN A 204 -8.72 27.45 -9.77
CA GLN A 204 -9.00 28.59 -8.89
C GLN A 204 -9.82 29.70 -9.58
N LYS A 205 -9.66 29.85 -10.89
CA LYS A 205 -10.35 30.88 -11.69
C LYS A 205 -11.67 30.41 -12.29
N ALA A 206 -11.88 29.09 -12.35
CA ALA A 206 -13.03 28.51 -13.04
C ALA A 206 -14.33 28.66 -12.24
N PRO A 207 -15.46 28.87 -12.91
CA PRO A 207 -16.78 28.72 -12.31
C PRO A 207 -16.96 27.27 -11.80
N PHE A 208 -17.54 27.13 -10.60
CA PHE A 208 -17.79 25.80 -10.01
C PHE A 208 -18.56 24.85 -10.92
N ALA A 209 -19.59 25.38 -11.63
CA ALA A 209 -20.39 24.58 -12.54
C ALA A 209 -19.57 23.89 -13.64
N LYS A 210 -18.55 24.57 -14.19
CA LYS A 210 -17.64 23.97 -15.17
C LYS A 210 -16.80 22.83 -14.55
N LEU A 211 -16.30 23.01 -13.31
CA LEU A 211 -15.54 21.96 -12.63
C LEU A 211 -16.45 20.76 -12.26
N ALA A 212 -17.67 21.04 -11.82
CA ALA A 212 -18.67 20.04 -11.47
C ALA A 212 -19.11 19.17 -12.67
N SER A 213 -19.21 19.77 -13.86
CA SER A 213 -19.54 19.01 -15.09
C SER A 213 -18.43 18.01 -15.47
N VAL A 214 -17.17 18.25 -15.07
CA VAL A 214 -16.02 17.37 -15.37
C VAL A 214 -15.82 16.30 -14.30
N LEU A 215 -15.98 16.68 -13.03
CA LEU A 215 -15.57 15.85 -11.87
C LEU A 215 -16.74 15.29 -11.06
N GLY A 216 -17.97 15.74 -11.31
CA GLY A 216 -19.13 15.34 -10.51
C GLY A 216 -18.92 15.60 -9.02
N ASN A 217 -19.15 14.60 -8.19
CA ASN A 217 -19.06 14.70 -6.72
C ASN A 217 -17.66 15.09 -6.20
N GLN A 218 -16.60 14.90 -6.98
CA GLN A 218 -15.24 15.27 -6.57
C GLN A 218 -14.95 16.77 -6.74
N ALA A 219 -15.78 17.50 -7.46
CA ALA A 219 -15.51 18.91 -7.80
C ALA A 219 -15.35 19.80 -6.57
N SER A 220 -16.22 19.65 -5.57
CA SER A 220 -16.16 20.45 -4.33
C SER A 220 -14.85 20.25 -3.58
N LEU A 221 -14.42 19.01 -3.40
CA LEU A 221 -13.15 18.72 -2.74
C LEU A 221 -11.97 19.29 -3.53
N ILE A 222 -11.91 19.04 -4.83
CA ILE A 222 -10.81 19.52 -5.70
C ILE A 222 -10.75 21.03 -5.73
N GLN A 223 -11.89 21.73 -5.78
CA GLN A 223 -11.92 23.18 -5.71
C GLN A 223 -11.39 23.69 -4.37
N ARG A 224 -11.84 23.15 -3.23
CA ARG A 224 -11.34 23.53 -1.91
C ARG A 224 -9.82 23.33 -1.79
N LEU A 225 -9.32 22.17 -2.21
CA LEU A 225 -7.90 21.88 -2.22
C LEU A 225 -7.13 22.84 -3.13
N SER A 226 -7.69 23.28 -4.26
CA SER A 226 -7.04 24.28 -5.14
C SER A 226 -6.79 25.62 -4.46
N PHE A 227 -7.59 25.97 -3.46
CA PHE A 227 -7.39 27.16 -2.61
C PHE A 227 -6.55 26.87 -1.36
N GLY A 228 -6.07 25.65 -1.18
CA GLY A 228 -5.29 25.23 0.00
C GLY A 228 -6.16 24.94 1.23
N VAL A 229 -7.46 24.66 1.05
CA VAL A 229 -8.40 24.39 2.15
C VAL A 229 -8.55 22.89 2.36
N ASP A 230 -8.11 22.40 3.53
CA ASP A 230 -8.22 21.02 3.97
C ASP A 230 -8.41 20.98 5.49
N ASP A 231 -9.61 20.61 5.94
CA ASP A 231 -9.99 20.65 7.37
C ASP A 231 -9.73 19.30 8.08
N ARG A 232 -9.23 18.28 7.38
CA ARG A 232 -8.97 16.97 7.99
C ARG A 232 -7.96 17.08 9.13
N ALA A 233 -8.31 16.48 10.27
CA ALA A 233 -7.41 16.37 11.40
C ALA A 233 -6.33 15.28 11.15
N VAL A 234 -5.25 15.31 11.95
CA VAL A 234 -4.35 14.16 12.11
C VAL A 234 -5.09 13.15 12.97
N GLU A 235 -5.21 11.92 12.50
CA GLU A 235 -5.94 10.84 13.16
C GLU A 235 -5.01 9.65 13.34
N ALA A 236 -4.62 9.35 14.58
CA ALA A 236 -3.66 8.28 14.89
C ALA A 236 -4.19 6.89 14.54
N SER A 237 -5.50 6.69 14.58
CA SER A 237 -6.09 5.39 14.29
C SER A 237 -7.10 5.48 13.16
N ARG A 238 -6.91 4.65 12.15
CA ARG A 238 -7.92 4.41 11.13
C ARG A 238 -8.59 3.06 11.36
N ARG A 239 -9.91 3.07 11.44
CA ARG A 239 -10.67 1.81 11.45
C ARG A 239 -10.35 1.00 10.19
N ILE A 240 -9.95 -0.25 10.37
CA ILE A 240 -9.77 -1.19 9.25
C ILE A 240 -11.12 -1.39 8.56
N LYS A 241 -11.20 -1.10 7.27
CA LYS A 241 -12.45 -1.20 6.48
C LYS A 241 -12.57 -2.53 5.74
N SER A 242 -11.44 -3.12 5.36
CA SER A 242 -11.36 -4.41 4.67
C SER A 242 -10.01 -5.08 4.94
N ILE A 243 -10.00 -6.40 4.90
CA ILE A 243 -8.80 -7.23 4.94
C ILE A 243 -8.84 -8.13 3.72
N GLY A 244 -7.78 -8.11 2.92
CA GLY A 244 -7.69 -8.88 1.69
C GLY A 244 -6.30 -9.42 1.44
N ASP A 245 -6.24 -10.40 0.53
CA ASP A 245 -5.01 -10.96 0.02
C ASP A 245 -5.18 -11.25 -1.48
N GLU A 246 -4.21 -10.89 -2.31
CA GLU A 246 -4.24 -11.14 -3.74
C GLU A 246 -2.83 -11.42 -4.29
N SER A 247 -2.74 -12.30 -5.29
CA SER A 247 -1.48 -12.61 -5.96
C SER A 247 -1.62 -12.62 -7.48
N THR A 248 -0.58 -12.11 -8.14
CA THR A 248 -0.37 -12.27 -9.58
C THR A 248 0.55 -13.46 -9.81
N TYR A 249 0.10 -14.43 -10.59
CA TYR A 249 0.85 -15.67 -10.86
C TYR A 249 1.82 -15.48 -12.02
N GLU A 250 2.95 -16.15 -11.98
CA GLU A 250 3.97 -16.06 -13.04
C GLU A 250 3.47 -16.64 -14.37
N LYS A 251 2.75 -17.77 -14.31
CA LYS A 251 1.98 -18.34 -15.42
C LYS A 251 0.49 -18.18 -15.13
N ASP A 252 -0.32 -18.00 -16.18
CA ASP A 252 -1.77 -17.94 -16.00
C ASP A 252 -2.31 -19.29 -15.58
N LEU A 253 -3.21 -19.31 -14.61
CA LEU A 253 -3.88 -20.52 -14.15
C LEU A 253 -4.98 -20.89 -15.14
N THR A 254 -4.97 -22.13 -15.63
CA THR A 254 -5.97 -22.69 -16.56
C THR A 254 -6.80 -23.78 -15.92
N GLU A 255 -6.19 -24.54 -15.00
CA GLU A 255 -6.85 -25.67 -14.37
C GLU A 255 -7.78 -25.21 -13.23
N PRO A 256 -9.06 -25.67 -13.23
CA PRO A 256 -10.00 -25.32 -12.18
C PRO A 256 -9.52 -25.65 -10.76
N ALA A 257 -8.80 -26.78 -10.61
CA ALA A 257 -8.26 -27.21 -9.32
C ALA A 257 -7.19 -26.24 -8.78
N ASP A 258 -6.34 -25.69 -9.65
CA ASP A 258 -5.34 -24.69 -9.27
C ASP A 258 -5.99 -23.37 -8.83
N ILE A 259 -7.03 -22.95 -9.56
CA ILE A 259 -7.82 -21.77 -9.20
C ILE A 259 -8.46 -21.94 -7.82
N ASP A 260 -9.07 -23.11 -7.54
CA ASP A 260 -9.72 -23.39 -6.26
C ASP A 260 -8.69 -23.47 -5.12
N ARG A 261 -7.53 -24.04 -5.36
CA ARG A 261 -6.43 -24.05 -4.40
C ARG A 261 -5.96 -22.64 -4.05
N GLN A 262 -5.79 -21.77 -5.04
CA GLN A 262 -5.40 -20.37 -4.79
C GLN A 262 -6.47 -19.60 -4.03
N ILE A 263 -7.74 -19.81 -4.32
CA ILE A 263 -8.84 -19.24 -3.54
C ILE A 263 -8.79 -19.73 -2.08
N ALA A 264 -8.49 -21.02 -1.84
CA ALA A 264 -8.35 -21.56 -0.50
C ALA A 264 -7.19 -20.92 0.27
N ILE A 265 -6.02 -20.73 -0.39
CA ILE A 265 -4.83 -20.06 0.16
C ILE A 265 -5.16 -18.62 0.56
N HIS A 266 -5.74 -17.84 -0.35
CA HIS A 266 -6.11 -16.44 -0.05
C HIS A 266 -7.16 -16.35 1.06
N SER A 267 -8.11 -17.30 1.11
CA SER A 267 -9.11 -17.37 2.17
C SER A 267 -8.49 -17.65 3.53
N ASP A 268 -7.47 -18.50 3.59
CA ASP A 268 -6.73 -18.83 4.82
C ASP A 268 -5.95 -17.60 5.33
N VAL A 269 -5.25 -16.90 4.44
CA VAL A 269 -4.51 -15.68 4.79
C VAL A 269 -5.45 -14.59 5.30
N VAL A 270 -6.61 -14.40 4.64
CA VAL A 270 -7.62 -13.41 5.06
C VAL A 270 -8.20 -13.76 6.41
N ALA A 271 -8.58 -15.04 6.62
CA ALA A 271 -9.11 -15.53 7.90
C ALA A 271 -8.13 -15.31 9.05
N LYS A 272 -6.86 -15.68 8.87
CA LYS A 272 -5.80 -15.49 9.85
C LYS A 272 -5.59 -14.00 10.20
N ARG A 273 -5.60 -13.11 9.19
CA ARG A 273 -5.49 -11.66 9.41
C ARG A 273 -6.71 -11.11 10.15
N LEU A 274 -7.92 -11.59 9.85
CA LEU A 274 -9.15 -11.20 10.56
C LEU A 274 -9.04 -11.56 12.05
N ARG A 275 -8.69 -12.81 12.38
CA ARG A 275 -8.54 -13.27 13.77
C ARG A 275 -7.46 -12.50 14.52
N ARG A 276 -6.30 -12.23 13.88
CA ARG A 276 -5.22 -11.42 14.48
C ARG A 276 -5.68 -10.02 14.86
N HIS A 277 -6.60 -9.44 14.09
CA HIS A 277 -7.20 -8.13 14.39
C HIS A 277 -8.49 -8.22 15.22
N LYS A 278 -8.92 -9.41 15.64
CA LYS A 278 -10.19 -9.65 16.36
C LYS A 278 -11.37 -9.07 15.59
N LEU A 279 -11.43 -9.31 14.29
CA LEU A 279 -12.47 -8.86 13.38
C LEU A 279 -13.08 -10.04 12.62
N ALA A 280 -14.35 -9.91 12.29
CA ALA A 280 -15.08 -10.77 11.36
C ALA A 280 -15.61 -9.95 10.19
N GLY A 281 -15.61 -10.54 8.98
CA GLY A 281 -16.06 -9.87 7.76
C GLY A 281 -17.41 -10.40 7.29
N ARG A 282 -18.37 -9.50 7.06
CA ARG A 282 -19.70 -9.89 6.58
C ARG A 282 -19.79 -9.97 5.05
N THR A 283 -18.95 -9.24 4.33
CA THR A 283 -18.98 -9.26 2.86
C THR A 283 -17.69 -9.83 2.33
N ILE A 284 -17.79 -10.94 1.60
CA ILE A 284 -16.67 -11.58 0.91
C ILE A 284 -16.69 -11.18 -0.55
N SER A 285 -15.54 -10.80 -1.07
CA SER A 285 -15.34 -10.43 -2.47
C SER A 285 -14.27 -11.29 -3.10
N LEU A 286 -14.56 -11.82 -4.29
CA LEU A 286 -13.61 -12.51 -5.16
C LEU A 286 -13.27 -11.61 -6.35
N LYS A 287 -11.99 -11.31 -6.51
CA LYS A 287 -11.42 -10.58 -7.64
C LYS A 287 -10.65 -11.55 -8.53
N VAL A 288 -10.94 -11.53 -9.81
CA VAL A 288 -10.22 -12.31 -10.83
C VAL A 288 -9.76 -11.37 -11.93
N ARG A 289 -8.49 -11.42 -12.28
CA ARG A 289 -7.95 -10.75 -13.46
C ARG A 289 -7.46 -11.80 -14.43
N PHE A 290 -7.89 -11.68 -15.67
CA PHE A 290 -7.55 -12.58 -16.76
C PHE A 290 -6.25 -12.16 -17.50
N ALA A 291 -5.76 -13.02 -18.38
CA ALA A 291 -4.59 -12.77 -19.22
C ALA A 291 -4.74 -11.47 -20.04
N SER A 292 -5.94 -11.18 -20.53
CA SER A 292 -6.32 -9.95 -21.23
C SER A 292 -6.33 -8.68 -20.36
N PHE A 293 -5.99 -8.77 -19.06
CA PHE A 293 -6.13 -7.72 -18.05
C PHE A 293 -7.59 -7.32 -17.74
N ARG A 294 -8.58 -7.99 -18.32
CA ARG A 294 -9.98 -7.86 -17.89
C ARG A 294 -10.08 -8.29 -16.43
N THR A 295 -10.60 -7.40 -15.59
CA THR A 295 -10.78 -7.67 -14.16
C THR A 295 -12.27 -7.77 -13.84
N VAL A 296 -12.64 -8.84 -13.13
CA VAL A 296 -14.01 -9.08 -12.66
C VAL A 296 -13.96 -9.21 -11.14
N THR A 297 -14.86 -8.50 -10.46
CA THR A 297 -15.06 -8.64 -9.01
C THR A 297 -16.52 -9.01 -8.76
N ARG A 298 -16.73 -9.97 -7.87
CA ARG A 298 -18.05 -10.36 -7.36
C ARG A 298 -18.03 -10.34 -5.85
N SER A 299 -19.13 -9.99 -5.23
CA SER A 299 -19.26 -9.92 -3.77
C SER A 299 -20.52 -10.62 -3.31
N LEU A 300 -20.43 -11.22 -2.11
CA LEU A 300 -21.53 -11.89 -1.41
C LEU A 300 -21.51 -11.41 0.03
N SER A 301 -22.66 -10.98 0.53
CA SER A 301 -22.83 -10.66 1.95
C SER A 301 -23.45 -11.85 2.66
N LEU A 302 -22.79 -12.29 3.72
CA LEU A 302 -23.23 -13.35 4.60
C LEU A 302 -24.26 -12.79 5.59
N GLU A 303 -25.05 -13.65 6.18
CA GLU A 303 -26.01 -13.26 7.24
C GLU A 303 -25.25 -12.79 8.48
N GLU A 304 -24.18 -13.50 8.86
CA GLU A 304 -23.27 -13.16 9.96
C GLU A 304 -21.85 -12.94 9.46
N GLY A 305 -21.07 -12.18 10.22
CA GLY A 305 -19.63 -11.99 9.95
C GLY A 305 -18.84 -13.26 10.31
N THR A 306 -17.80 -13.55 9.54
CA THR A 306 -16.94 -14.70 9.76
C THR A 306 -15.45 -14.32 9.74
N ASP A 307 -14.65 -15.08 10.48
CA ASP A 307 -13.20 -15.11 10.47
C ASP A 307 -12.66 -16.55 10.20
N LEU A 308 -13.59 -17.46 9.81
CA LEU A 308 -13.27 -18.86 9.49
C LEU A 308 -12.93 -19.01 8.00
N GLN A 309 -11.81 -19.67 7.74
CA GLN A 309 -11.33 -19.92 6.36
C GLN A 309 -12.36 -20.70 5.54
N GLU A 310 -12.99 -21.70 6.14
CA GLU A 310 -13.96 -22.59 5.48
C GLU A 310 -15.17 -21.80 4.96
N GLU A 311 -15.69 -20.88 5.75
CA GLU A 311 -16.84 -20.03 5.38
C GLU A 311 -16.46 -18.98 4.32
N ILE A 312 -15.26 -18.36 4.44
CA ILE A 312 -14.75 -17.43 3.44
C ILE A 312 -14.52 -18.16 2.11
N TYR A 313 -13.91 -19.35 2.15
CA TYR A 313 -13.66 -20.17 0.97
C TYR A 313 -14.94 -20.60 0.28
N ALA A 314 -15.92 -21.11 1.05
CA ALA A 314 -17.22 -21.50 0.51
C ALA A 314 -17.92 -20.33 -0.20
N ALA A 315 -17.91 -19.13 0.42
CA ALA A 315 -18.46 -17.92 -0.19
C ALA A 315 -17.70 -17.53 -1.48
N ALA A 316 -16.37 -17.64 -1.48
CA ALA A 316 -15.55 -17.33 -2.66
C ALA A 316 -15.77 -18.33 -3.80
N LEU A 317 -15.96 -19.62 -3.51
CA LEU A 317 -16.34 -20.62 -4.51
C LEU A 317 -17.72 -20.36 -5.12
N GLU A 318 -18.69 -19.93 -4.31
CA GLU A 318 -20.00 -19.55 -4.81
C GLU A 318 -19.90 -18.32 -5.74
N LEU A 319 -19.03 -17.37 -5.43
CA LEU A 319 -18.75 -16.23 -6.29
C LEU A 319 -18.01 -16.63 -7.57
N LYS A 320 -17.12 -17.61 -7.53
CA LYS A 320 -16.44 -18.17 -8.70
C LYS A 320 -17.42 -18.67 -9.74
N LYS A 321 -18.51 -19.35 -9.33
CA LYS A 321 -19.56 -19.86 -10.26
C LYS A 321 -20.23 -18.73 -11.05
N ARG A 322 -20.19 -17.47 -10.57
CA ARG A 322 -20.77 -16.29 -11.22
C ARG A 322 -19.79 -15.58 -12.14
N ILE A 323 -18.58 -16.12 -12.33
CA ILE A 323 -17.55 -15.56 -13.19
C ILE A 323 -17.28 -16.53 -14.33
N TYR A 324 -17.47 -16.07 -15.56
CA TYR A 324 -17.17 -16.86 -16.74
C TYR A 324 -15.65 -16.92 -16.95
N MET A 325 -15.07 -18.13 -16.73
CA MET A 325 -13.64 -18.41 -16.79
C MET A 325 -13.26 -18.93 -18.18
N ASN A 326 -13.22 -18.04 -19.18
CA ASN A 326 -12.92 -18.40 -20.58
C ASN A 326 -11.48 -18.05 -21.02
N GLU A 327 -10.67 -17.57 -20.11
CA GLU A 327 -9.29 -17.17 -20.34
C GLU A 327 -8.44 -17.63 -19.15
N GLY A 328 -7.12 -17.74 -19.36
CA GLY A 328 -6.18 -17.97 -18.27
C GLY A 328 -6.28 -16.89 -17.17
N VAL A 329 -6.25 -17.31 -15.92
CA VAL A 329 -6.38 -16.43 -14.76
C VAL A 329 -5.00 -15.96 -14.32
N ARG A 330 -4.77 -14.65 -14.45
CA ARG A 330 -3.52 -13.98 -14.12
C ARG A 330 -3.40 -13.62 -12.63
N LEU A 331 -4.50 -13.26 -11.99
CA LEU A 331 -4.55 -12.83 -10.58
C LEU A 331 -5.84 -13.29 -9.94
N ILE A 332 -5.72 -13.75 -8.70
CA ILE A 332 -6.84 -14.01 -7.81
C ILE A 332 -6.65 -13.20 -6.53
N GLY A 333 -7.74 -12.67 -5.99
CA GLY A 333 -7.78 -12.01 -4.70
C GLY A 333 -9.07 -12.28 -3.96
N VAL A 334 -8.97 -12.49 -2.64
CA VAL A 334 -10.09 -12.61 -1.71
C VAL A 334 -10.04 -11.46 -0.73
N THR A 335 -11.17 -10.82 -0.46
CA THR A 335 -11.27 -9.69 0.46
C THR A 335 -12.51 -9.82 1.32
N ALA A 336 -12.34 -9.62 2.63
CA ALA A 336 -13.42 -9.47 3.60
C ALA A 336 -13.61 -7.99 3.94
N SER A 337 -14.86 -7.52 3.94
CA SER A 337 -15.25 -6.14 4.26
C SER A 337 -16.52 -6.12 5.12
N ASN A 338 -17.02 -4.92 5.48
CA ASN A 338 -18.07 -4.76 6.48
C ASN A 338 -17.65 -5.44 7.79
N LEU A 339 -16.47 -5.00 8.29
CA LEU A 339 -15.80 -5.60 9.43
C LEU A 339 -16.42 -5.15 10.74
N ALA A 340 -16.62 -6.11 11.65
CA ALA A 340 -17.07 -5.92 13.03
C ALA A 340 -16.34 -6.90 13.95
N PRO A 341 -16.33 -6.71 15.27
CA PRO A 341 -15.89 -7.75 16.19
C PRO A 341 -16.68 -9.05 15.94
N PRO A 342 -16.05 -10.23 16.11
CA PRO A 342 -16.74 -11.51 16.00
C PRO A 342 -17.93 -11.55 16.96
N LEU A 343 -19.07 -12.08 16.52
CA LEU A 343 -20.19 -12.33 17.41
C LEU A 343 -19.84 -13.54 18.32
N GLU A 344 -19.91 -13.35 19.61
CA GLU A 344 -19.88 -14.44 20.57
C GLU A 344 -21.26 -15.14 20.59
N THR A 345 -21.62 -15.81 19.50
CA THR A 345 -22.84 -16.60 19.47
C THR A 345 -22.57 -17.95 20.12
N VAL A 346 -23.14 -18.14 21.29
CA VAL A 346 -23.37 -19.46 21.87
C VAL A 346 -24.54 -20.07 21.10
N ASP A 347 -24.30 -20.59 19.91
CA ASP A 347 -25.30 -21.35 19.19
C ASP A 347 -25.32 -22.76 19.80
N LEU A 348 -26.39 -23.01 20.59
CA LEU A 348 -26.64 -24.29 21.29
C LEU A 348 -26.69 -25.52 20.35
N PHE A 349 -26.72 -25.31 19.02
CA PHE A 349 -26.89 -26.37 18.03
C PHE A 349 -25.68 -26.50 17.06
N SER A 350 -24.68 -25.63 17.07
CA SER A 350 -23.59 -25.59 16.10
C SER A 350 -22.29 -26.20 16.63
N THR A 351 -22.29 -27.49 16.90
CA THR A 351 -21.07 -28.23 17.32
C THR A 351 -19.96 -28.24 16.28
N MET A 352 -20.27 -28.12 14.99
CA MET A 352 -19.27 -28.11 13.90
C MET A 352 -18.54 -26.76 13.83
N ARG A 353 -19.24 -25.62 13.85
CA ARG A 353 -18.64 -24.29 13.82
C ARG A 353 -17.77 -24.03 15.04
N GLU A 354 -18.20 -24.46 16.24
CA GLU A 354 -17.37 -24.38 17.45
C GLU A 354 -16.06 -25.17 17.34
N LYS A 355 -16.11 -26.36 16.74
CA LYS A 355 -14.90 -27.17 16.49
C LYS A 355 -13.95 -26.44 15.53
N GLN A 356 -14.47 -25.80 14.48
CA GLN A 356 -13.68 -25.03 13.52
C GLN A 356 -13.04 -23.81 14.20
N VAL A 357 -13.77 -23.08 15.03
CA VAL A 357 -13.24 -21.94 15.80
C VAL A 357 -12.10 -22.40 16.73
N LYS A 358 -12.31 -23.48 17.50
CA LYS A 358 -11.28 -24.04 18.38
C LYS A 358 -10.06 -24.53 17.60
N ALA A 359 -10.26 -25.21 16.48
CA ALA A 359 -9.18 -25.70 15.63
C ALA A 359 -8.38 -24.53 15.03
N ALA A 360 -9.04 -23.47 14.56
CA ALA A 360 -8.39 -22.28 14.04
C ALA A 360 -7.54 -21.59 15.12
N ALA A 361 -8.07 -21.43 16.35
CA ALA A 361 -7.34 -20.83 17.45
C ALA A 361 -6.10 -21.63 17.86
N VAL A 362 -6.21 -22.98 17.91
CA VAL A 362 -5.07 -23.86 18.19
C VAL A 362 -4.02 -23.78 17.11
N MET A 363 -4.44 -23.76 15.85
CA MET A 363 -3.56 -23.62 14.70
C MET A 363 -2.79 -22.29 14.72
N ASP A 364 -3.48 -21.19 15.00
CA ASP A 364 -2.86 -19.85 15.12
C ASP A 364 -1.83 -19.83 16.27
N ALA A 365 -2.16 -20.41 17.44
CA ALA A 365 -1.24 -20.49 18.58
C ALA A 365 0.02 -21.33 18.29
N ILE A 366 -0.12 -22.44 17.56
CA ILE A 366 1.02 -23.27 17.14
C ILE A 366 1.90 -22.49 16.17
N GLN A 367 1.31 -21.82 15.18
CA GLN A 367 2.05 -21.03 14.21
C GLN A 367 2.74 -19.81 14.83
N GLU A 368 2.13 -19.17 15.81
CA GLU A 368 2.74 -18.06 16.55
C GLU A 368 3.97 -18.52 17.34
N LYS A 369 3.89 -19.70 17.97
CA LYS A 369 4.96 -20.23 18.81
C LYS A 369 6.11 -20.89 18.03
N PHE A 370 5.80 -21.60 16.94
CA PHE A 370 6.74 -22.45 16.21
C PHE A 370 6.99 -22.01 14.76
N GLY A 371 6.40 -20.90 14.33
CA GLY A 371 6.50 -20.38 12.97
C GLY A 371 5.36 -20.85 12.05
N GLU A 372 5.14 -20.09 10.97
CA GLU A 372 4.01 -20.29 10.05
C GLU A 372 4.04 -21.64 9.31
N HIS A 373 5.20 -22.31 9.26
CA HIS A 373 5.39 -23.60 8.61
C HIS A 373 5.11 -24.80 9.52
N ALA A 374 4.98 -24.60 10.85
CA ALA A 374 4.89 -25.70 11.81
C ALA A 374 3.60 -26.54 11.67
N LEU A 375 2.51 -25.91 11.25
CA LEU A 375 1.23 -26.58 10.98
C LEU A 375 0.52 -25.89 9.83
N ARG A 376 0.22 -26.62 8.75
CA ARG A 376 -0.44 -26.09 7.56
C ARG A 376 -1.57 -26.97 7.08
N LYS A 377 -2.56 -26.40 6.43
CA LYS A 377 -3.64 -27.12 5.74
C LYS A 377 -3.10 -27.76 4.46
N GLY A 378 -3.71 -28.88 4.03
CA GLY A 378 -3.21 -29.71 2.91
C GLY A 378 -2.99 -28.95 1.60
N PHE A 379 -3.82 -27.97 1.28
CA PHE A 379 -3.67 -27.15 0.07
C PHE A 379 -2.36 -26.32 0.02
N TRP A 380 -1.77 -25.98 1.16
CA TRP A 380 -0.45 -25.35 1.23
C TRP A 380 0.67 -26.32 0.82
N LEU A 381 0.59 -27.60 1.23
CA LEU A 381 1.57 -28.62 0.85
C LEU A 381 1.51 -28.93 -0.65
N GLU A 382 0.31 -28.92 -1.22
CA GLU A 382 0.12 -29.08 -2.67
C GLU A 382 0.73 -27.92 -3.45
N GLU A 383 0.61 -26.70 -2.94
CA GLU A 383 1.20 -25.51 -3.55
C GLU A 383 2.74 -25.52 -3.48
N GLU A 384 3.31 -25.97 -2.36
CA GLU A 384 4.77 -26.12 -2.22
C GLU A 384 5.32 -27.15 -3.22
N LYS A 385 4.70 -28.32 -3.31
CA LYS A 385 5.09 -29.34 -4.30
C LYS A 385 5.02 -28.84 -5.75
N ARG A 386 3.98 -28.04 -6.06
CA ARG A 386 3.84 -27.44 -7.39
C ARG A 386 4.99 -26.46 -7.68
N LYS A 387 5.36 -25.62 -6.73
CA LYS A 387 6.48 -24.67 -6.88
C LYS A 387 7.82 -25.38 -7.05
N GLU A 388 8.09 -26.42 -6.25
CA GLU A 388 9.30 -27.23 -6.38
C GLU A 388 9.41 -27.89 -7.75
N MET A 389 8.28 -28.36 -8.32
CA MET A 389 8.27 -28.93 -9.67
C MET A 389 8.55 -27.86 -10.74
N GLU A 390 7.97 -26.66 -10.61
CA GLU A 390 8.22 -25.54 -11.53
C GLU A 390 9.67 -25.05 -11.48
N GLU A 391 10.29 -25.03 -10.30
CA GLU A 391 11.72 -24.69 -10.15
C GLU A 391 12.61 -25.72 -10.83
N LYS A 392 12.39 -27.00 -10.61
CA LYS A 392 13.12 -28.08 -11.29
C LYS A 392 12.96 -28.06 -12.81
N GLU A 393 11.77 -27.71 -13.31
CA GLU A 393 11.55 -27.54 -14.76
C GLU A 393 12.32 -26.34 -15.32
N LYS A 394 12.49 -25.26 -14.54
CA LYS A 394 13.30 -24.10 -14.95
C LYS A 394 14.78 -24.46 -15.00
N GLU A 395 15.31 -25.07 -13.95
CA GLU A 395 16.71 -25.51 -13.87
C GLU A 395 17.07 -26.46 -15.02
N ASN A 396 16.18 -27.42 -15.34
CA ASN A 396 16.39 -28.35 -16.45
C ASN A 396 16.36 -27.65 -17.83
N LYS A 397 15.58 -26.57 -17.99
CA LYS A 397 15.56 -25.80 -19.24
C LYS A 397 16.82 -24.94 -19.40
N GLU A 398 17.25 -24.29 -18.34
CA GLU A 398 18.47 -23.50 -18.33
C GLU A 398 19.69 -24.37 -18.62
N ALA A 399 19.78 -25.57 -18.02
CA ALA A 399 20.84 -26.55 -18.30
C ALA A 399 20.82 -27.05 -19.75
N SER A 400 19.64 -27.16 -20.39
CA SER A 400 19.52 -27.60 -21.79
C SER A 400 19.77 -26.49 -22.84
N GLU A 401 19.79 -25.23 -22.41
CA GLU A 401 20.13 -24.09 -23.28
C GLU A 401 21.64 -23.72 -23.21
N GLU A 402 22.37 -24.28 -22.21
CA GLU A 402 23.83 -24.12 -22.07
C GLU A 402 24.64 -25.25 -22.74
N GLU A 403 23.99 -26.36 -23.17
CA GLU A 403 24.58 -27.40 -24.02
C GLU A 403 24.36 -27.10 -25.53
#